data_1204e9eb49c092b5ab63ee6abdc405c1
#
_entry.id   1204e9eb49c092b5ab63ee6abdc405c1
#
_cell.length_a   1.000
_cell.length_b   1.000
_cell.length_c   1.000
_cell.angle_alpha   90.00
_cell.angle_beta   90.00
_cell.angle_gamma   90.00
#
_symmetry.space_group_name_H-M   'P 1'
#
loop_
_entity.id
_entity.type
_entity.pdbx_description
1 polymer ?
#
loop_
_entity_poly.entity_id
_entity_poly.type
_entity_poly.pdbx_seq_one_letter_code
_entity_poly.pdbx_strand_id
1 'polypeptide(L)'
;IKPAFGYRVDWKGRSVTISGDTAFTPALAAAAKGSDLLVSELLAPRLVKILENSSRKAGNPNRAKIFADIQNYHISPEQAADVAKKADVGMLAFTHIVPSVPKPLEFALTGDAAGHYAGPIKVMHDGDVISISGKDEFKTQNLLNR
;
A
#
# COMPACT_ATOMS: atom_id res chain seq x y z
N ILE A 1 13.74 -10.47 4.45
CA ILE A 1 12.99 -11.71 4.67
C ILE A 1 12.83 -12.39 3.32
N LYS A 2 13.18 -13.67 3.23
CA LYS A 2 12.95 -14.49 2.03
C LYS A 2 12.46 -15.85 2.48
N PRO A 3 11.38 -16.40 1.85
CA PRO A 3 10.60 -15.79 0.77
C PRO A 3 9.59 -14.76 1.27
N ALA A 4 9.24 -13.75 0.42
CA ALA A 4 8.09 -12.89 0.57
C ALA A 4 7.04 -13.32 -0.47
N PHE A 5 5.77 -13.40 -0.07
CA PHE A 5 4.70 -13.87 -0.94
C PHE A 5 3.64 -12.79 -1.13
N GLY A 6 3.23 -12.57 -2.38
CA GLY A 6 2.00 -11.94 -2.75
C GLY A 6 1.03 -12.97 -3.32
N TYR A 7 -0.22 -12.62 -3.44
CA TYR A 7 -1.27 -13.52 -3.92
C TYR A 7 -2.11 -12.82 -4.99
N ARG A 8 -2.51 -13.58 -6.01
CA ARG A 8 -3.55 -13.18 -6.94
C ARG A 8 -4.70 -14.16 -6.83
N VAL A 9 -5.90 -13.63 -6.74
CA VAL A 9 -7.15 -14.39 -6.72
C VAL A 9 -7.97 -13.97 -7.93
N ASP A 10 -8.32 -14.93 -8.77
CA ASP A 10 -9.21 -14.74 -9.92
C ASP A 10 -10.50 -15.52 -9.65
N TRP A 11 -11.66 -14.82 -9.67
CA TRP A 11 -12.95 -15.41 -9.39
C TRP A 11 -14.06 -14.75 -10.20
N LYS A 12 -14.83 -15.56 -10.93
CA LYS A 12 -15.99 -15.10 -11.73
C LYS A 12 -15.69 -13.88 -12.61
N GLY A 13 -14.52 -13.87 -13.26
CA GLY A 13 -14.11 -12.79 -14.14
C GLY A 13 -13.64 -11.52 -13.41
N ARG A 14 -13.42 -11.59 -12.09
CA ARG A 14 -12.82 -10.55 -11.27
C ARG A 14 -11.47 -11.02 -10.73
N SER A 15 -10.60 -10.07 -10.45
CA SER A 15 -9.27 -10.38 -9.96
C SER A 15 -8.78 -9.38 -8.92
N VAL A 16 -8.17 -9.92 -7.87
CA VAL A 16 -7.55 -9.14 -6.79
C VAL A 16 -6.11 -9.61 -6.62
N THR A 17 -5.18 -8.68 -6.64
CA THR A 17 -3.78 -8.96 -6.29
C THR A 17 -3.46 -8.33 -4.95
N ILE A 18 -2.80 -9.08 -4.06
CA ILE A 18 -2.38 -8.67 -2.72
C ILE A 18 -0.87 -8.75 -2.68
N SER A 19 -0.18 -7.64 -2.37
CA SER A 19 1.28 -7.58 -2.41
C SER A 19 1.95 -8.42 -1.32
N GLY A 20 1.30 -8.55 -0.14
CA GLY A 20 2.02 -8.87 1.09
C GLY A 20 3.06 -7.80 1.40
N ASP A 21 3.91 -8.03 2.41
CA ASP A 21 5.01 -7.13 2.76
C ASP A 21 6.15 -7.33 1.75
N THR A 22 6.45 -6.30 0.97
CA THR A 22 7.43 -6.41 -0.12
C THR A 22 8.09 -5.08 -0.45
N ALA A 23 9.36 -5.09 -0.77
CA ALA A 23 9.97 -4.00 -1.51
C ALA A 23 9.43 -3.96 -2.94
N PHE A 24 9.64 -2.82 -3.64
CA PHE A 24 9.33 -2.75 -5.07
C PHE A 24 9.97 -3.90 -5.84
N THR A 25 9.15 -4.61 -6.62
CA THR A 25 9.61 -5.70 -7.49
C THR A 25 8.81 -5.75 -8.79
N PRO A 26 9.49 -5.97 -9.94
CA PRO A 26 8.81 -6.18 -11.22
C PRO A 26 7.84 -7.37 -11.20
N ALA A 27 8.08 -8.36 -10.35
CA ALA A 27 7.21 -9.54 -10.20
C ALA A 27 5.81 -9.17 -9.71
N LEU A 28 5.69 -8.14 -8.84
CA LEU A 28 4.40 -7.65 -8.36
C LEU A 28 3.58 -7.06 -9.53
N ALA A 29 4.22 -6.25 -10.38
CA ALA A 29 3.54 -5.68 -11.55
C ALA A 29 3.11 -6.78 -12.55
N ALA A 30 3.91 -7.83 -12.71
CA ALA A 30 3.56 -8.97 -13.56
C ALA A 30 2.36 -9.75 -13.01
N ALA A 31 2.33 -10.01 -11.69
CA ALA A 31 1.22 -10.69 -11.02
C ALA A 31 -0.07 -9.85 -11.04
N ALA A 32 0.04 -8.54 -10.85
CA ALA A 32 -1.09 -7.61 -10.81
C ALA A 32 -1.65 -7.28 -12.21
N LYS A 33 -1.04 -7.74 -13.29
CA LYS A 33 -1.42 -7.35 -14.65
C LYS A 33 -2.92 -7.55 -14.90
N GLY A 34 -3.63 -6.44 -15.20
CA GLY A 34 -5.06 -6.40 -15.49
C GLY A 34 -5.94 -6.79 -14.31
N SER A 35 -5.44 -6.73 -13.06
CA SER A 35 -6.28 -6.96 -11.89
C SER A 35 -7.30 -5.85 -11.71
N ASP A 36 -8.52 -6.18 -11.30
CA ASP A 36 -9.50 -5.16 -10.92
C ASP A 36 -8.99 -4.37 -9.69
N LEU A 37 -8.36 -5.03 -8.72
CA LEU A 37 -7.88 -4.42 -7.49
C LEU A 37 -6.46 -4.87 -7.16
N LEU A 38 -5.58 -3.91 -6.87
CA LEU A 38 -4.31 -4.15 -6.20
C LEU A 38 -4.41 -3.68 -4.74
N VAL A 39 -4.30 -4.63 -3.81
CA VAL A 39 -4.15 -4.35 -2.38
C VAL A 39 -2.67 -4.36 -2.07
N SER A 40 -2.11 -3.20 -1.76
CA SER A 40 -0.68 -3.03 -1.46
C SER A 40 -0.47 -2.61 -0.02
N GLU A 41 0.62 -3.08 0.59
CA GLU A 41 1.15 -2.43 1.76
C GLU A 41 1.60 -1.00 1.43
N LEU A 42 1.84 -0.19 2.46
CA LEU A 42 2.31 1.17 2.32
C LEU A 42 3.30 1.53 3.44
N LEU A 43 4.52 1.88 3.05
CA LEU A 43 5.45 2.58 3.95
C LEU A 43 5.58 4.02 3.47
N ALA A 44 5.30 4.99 4.36
CA ALA A 44 5.46 6.43 4.11
C ALA A 44 6.91 6.88 4.44
N PRO A 45 7.84 6.98 3.45
CA PRO A 45 9.27 7.14 3.73
C PRO A 45 9.58 8.44 4.48
N ARG A 46 8.88 9.53 4.14
CA ARG A 46 9.06 10.84 4.79
C ARG A 46 8.74 10.79 6.28
N LEU A 47 7.65 10.12 6.66
CA LEU A 47 7.24 9.99 8.06
C LEU A 47 8.18 9.06 8.81
N VAL A 48 8.58 7.94 8.22
CA VAL A 48 9.56 7.01 8.80
C VAL A 48 10.89 7.71 9.03
N LYS A 49 11.34 8.56 8.11
CA LYS A 49 12.58 9.34 8.27
C LYS A 49 12.51 10.35 9.42
N ILE A 50 11.36 10.96 9.65
CA ILE A 50 11.12 11.82 10.82
C ILE A 50 11.26 11.01 12.12
N LEU A 51 10.64 9.82 12.17
CA LEU A 51 10.72 8.93 13.34
C LEU A 51 12.14 8.42 13.59
N GLU A 52 12.88 8.08 12.54
CA GLU A 52 14.29 7.71 12.63
C GLU A 52 15.11 8.84 13.26
N ASN A 53 15.00 10.06 12.72
CA ASN A 53 15.74 11.23 13.19
C ASN A 53 15.37 11.58 14.64
N SER A 54 14.09 11.51 14.98
CA SER A 54 13.62 11.76 16.35
C SER A 54 14.16 10.72 17.34
N SER A 55 14.22 9.44 16.92
CA SER A 55 14.77 8.37 17.75
C SER A 55 16.27 8.55 17.98
N ARG A 56 17.04 9.00 16.98
CA ARG A 56 18.45 9.33 17.13
C ARG A 56 18.67 10.48 18.13
N LYS A 57 17.88 11.56 17.99
CA LYS A 57 17.94 12.72 18.89
C LYS A 57 17.58 12.37 20.33
N ALA A 58 16.65 11.43 20.51
CA ALA A 58 16.24 10.93 21.83
C ALA A 58 17.22 9.89 22.43
N GLY A 59 18.38 9.64 21.80
CA GLY A 59 19.36 8.69 22.29
C GLY A 59 18.95 7.23 22.19
N ASN A 60 18.01 6.89 21.26
CA ASN A 60 17.56 5.52 21.04
C ASN A 60 18.05 4.97 19.68
N PRO A 61 19.33 4.53 19.59
CA PRO A 61 19.93 4.08 18.34
C PRO A 61 19.28 2.81 17.79
N ASN A 62 18.80 1.90 18.65
CA ASN A 62 18.16 0.66 18.23
C ASN A 62 16.86 0.95 17.48
N ARG A 63 16.00 1.85 18.02
CA ARG A 63 14.78 2.26 17.36
C ARG A 63 15.05 3.01 16.06
N ALA A 64 16.05 3.88 16.04
CA ALA A 64 16.47 4.58 14.83
C ALA A 64 16.94 3.59 13.75
N LYS A 65 17.68 2.53 14.13
CA LYS A 65 18.09 1.48 13.20
C LYS A 65 16.88 0.74 12.61
N ILE A 66 15.88 0.39 13.41
CA ILE A 66 14.65 -0.25 12.91
C ILE A 66 14.00 0.63 11.83
N PHE A 67 13.82 1.94 12.10
CA PHE A 67 13.24 2.86 11.11
C PHE A 67 14.08 3.04 9.85
N ALA A 68 15.40 2.91 9.93
CA ALA A 68 16.27 2.92 8.76
C ALA A 68 16.12 1.61 7.95
N ASP A 69 16.09 0.47 8.64
CA ASP A 69 16.07 -0.86 8.01
C ASP A 69 14.76 -1.14 7.29
N ILE A 70 13.57 -0.77 7.86
CA ILE A 70 12.27 -1.06 7.27
C ILE A 70 12.07 -0.43 5.90
N GLN A 71 12.73 0.67 5.59
CA GLN A 71 12.69 1.32 4.28
C GLN A 71 13.27 0.44 3.14
N ASN A 72 14.02 -0.59 3.48
CA ASN A 72 14.67 -1.46 2.48
C ASN A 72 13.81 -2.66 2.07
N TYR A 73 12.72 -2.93 2.78
CA TYR A 73 11.89 -4.11 2.53
C TYR A 73 10.38 -3.85 2.52
N HIS A 74 10.00 -2.57 2.46
CA HIS A 74 8.61 -2.13 2.23
C HIS A 74 8.53 -1.24 1.00
N ILE A 75 7.35 -1.19 0.37
CA ILE A 75 7.08 -0.40 -0.83
C ILE A 75 6.57 1.00 -0.47
N SER A 76 7.03 2.03 -1.20
CA SER A 76 6.49 3.39 -1.04
C SER A 76 5.16 3.55 -1.79
N PRO A 77 4.35 4.58 -1.44
CA PRO A 77 3.10 4.89 -2.15
C PRO A 77 3.32 5.12 -3.64
N GLU A 78 4.35 5.88 -4.01
CA GLU A 78 4.70 6.19 -5.40
C GLU A 78 5.10 4.92 -6.17
N GLN A 79 5.89 4.05 -5.55
CA GLN A 79 6.29 2.77 -6.16
C GLN A 79 5.08 1.84 -6.36
N ALA A 80 4.17 1.77 -5.39
CA ALA A 80 2.94 0.99 -5.53
C ALA A 80 2.02 1.56 -6.62
N ALA A 81 1.96 2.89 -6.75
CA ALA A 81 1.24 3.57 -7.81
C ALA A 81 1.86 3.31 -9.19
N ASP A 82 3.21 3.27 -9.30
CA ASP A 82 3.90 2.87 -10.53
C ASP A 82 3.59 1.41 -10.90
N VAL A 83 3.52 0.51 -9.91
CA VAL A 83 3.07 -0.88 -10.12
C VAL A 83 1.64 -0.91 -10.64
N ALA A 84 0.72 -0.16 -10.01
CA ALA A 84 -0.68 -0.09 -10.40
C ALA A 84 -0.85 0.41 -11.85
N LYS A 85 -0.14 1.48 -12.20
CA LYS A 85 -0.11 2.02 -13.57
C LYS A 85 0.44 1.01 -14.57
N LYS A 86 1.61 0.43 -14.30
CA LYS A 86 2.27 -0.52 -15.19
C LYS A 86 1.46 -1.80 -15.39
N ALA A 87 0.75 -2.23 -14.37
CA ALA A 87 -0.09 -3.42 -14.40
C ALA A 87 -1.50 -3.17 -14.96
N ASP A 88 -1.88 -1.92 -15.23
CA ASP A 88 -3.24 -1.53 -15.69
C ASP A 88 -4.31 -2.06 -14.74
N VAL A 89 -4.16 -1.81 -13.43
CA VAL A 89 -5.15 -2.22 -12.43
C VAL A 89 -6.31 -1.22 -12.39
N GLY A 90 -7.52 -1.68 -12.02
CA GLY A 90 -8.69 -0.82 -11.91
C GLY A 90 -8.68 0.08 -10.68
N MET A 91 -8.13 -0.39 -9.54
CA MET A 91 -8.05 0.36 -8.28
C MET A 91 -6.82 -0.04 -7.47
N LEU A 92 -6.20 0.93 -6.80
CA LEU A 92 -5.14 0.73 -5.80
C LEU A 92 -5.69 0.96 -4.40
N ALA A 93 -5.61 -0.04 -3.52
CA ALA A 93 -5.98 0.07 -2.12
C ALA A 93 -4.75 -0.15 -1.23
N PHE A 94 -4.53 0.75 -0.27
CA PHE A 94 -3.45 0.63 0.69
C PHE A 94 -3.92 0.02 2.00
N THR A 95 -3.17 -0.94 2.50
CA THR A 95 -3.32 -1.59 3.81
C THR A 95 -1.95 -1.72 4.47
N HIS A 96 -1.86 -2.33 5.66
CA HIS A 96 -0.58 -2.50 6.37
C HIS A 96 0.28 -1.23 6.33
N ILE A 97 -0.26 -0.15 6.92
CA ILE A 97 0.28 1.21 6.77
C ILE A 97 1.38 1.46 7.80
N VAL A 98 2.55 1.88 7.33
CA VAL A 98 3.74 2.15 8.15
C VAL A 98 4.24 3.58 7.91
N PRO A 99 4.29 4.44 8.94
CA PRO A 99 3.73 4.26 10.28
C PRO A 99 2.22 4.45 10.29
N SER A 100 1.53 3.84 11.25
CA SER A 100 0.15 4.20 11.54
C SER A 100 0.07 5.66 12.00
N VAL A 101 -0.88 6.40 11.46
CA VAL A 101 -1.14 7.81 11.81
C VAL A 101 -2.63 8.02 12.13
N PRO A 102 -2.98 9.03 12.95
CA PRO A 102 -4.38 9.43 13.13
C PRO A 102 -5.02 9.87 11.81
N LYS A 103 -6.33 9.59 11.63
CA LYS A 103 -7.10 9.93 10.42
C LYS A 103 -6.84 11.33 9.85
N PRO A 104 -6.77 12.42 10.64
CA PRO A 104 -6.52 13.75 10.08
C PRO A 104 -5.16 13.90 9.38
N LEU A 105 -4.21 12.97 9.59
CA LEU A 105 -2.87 13.00 9.01
C LEU A 105 -2.71 12.00 7.85
N GLU A 106 -3.74 11.26 7.47
CA GLU A 106 -3.68 10.23 6.44
C GLU A 106 -3.32 10.78 5.05
N PHE A 107 -3.62 12.05 4.79
CA PHE A 107 -3.20 12.70 3.55
C PHE A 107 -1.67 12.69 3.35
N ALA A 108 -0.89 12.58 4.44
CA ALA A 108 0.56 12.48 4.38
C ALA A 108 1.07 11.07 4.07
N LEU A 109 0.20 10.05 4.09
CA LEU A 109 0.58 8.66 3.85
C LEU A 109 0.81 8.36 2.36
N THR A 110 -0.06 8.89 1.50
CA THR A 110 -0.09 8.54 0.09
C THR A 110 0.97 9.26 -0.76
N GLY A 111 1.70 10.22 -0.18
CA GLY A 111 2.75 10.94 -0.90
C GLY A 111 2.22 11.56 -2.20
N ASP A 112 2.93 11.31 -3.30
CA ASP A 112 2.53 11.73 -4.65
C ASP A 112 1.97 10.57 -5.51
N ALA A 113 1.41 9.55 -4.86
CA ALA A 113 0.86 8.39 -5.58
C ALA A 113 -0.15 8.77 -6.66
N ALA A 114 -0.97 9.81 -6.43
CA ALA A 114 -1.93 10.31 -7.41
C ALA A 114 -1.27 10.93 -8.66
N GLY A 115 -0.04 11.43 -8.56
CA GLY A 115 0.75 11.86 -9.71
C GLY A 115 1.30 10.70 -10.55
N HIS A 116 1.42 9.52 -9.94
CA HIS A 116 1.95 8.32 -10.58
C HIS A 116 0.87 7.42 -11.20
N TYR A 117 -0.32 7.37 -10.59
CA TYR A 117 -1.43 6.52 -11.05
C TYR A 117 -2.74 7.31 -11.07
N ALA A 118 -3.38 7.37 -12.25
CA ALA A 118 -4.59 8.15 -12.48
C ALA A 118 -5.90 7.46 -12.03
N GLY A 119 -5.85 6.17 -11.70
CA GLY A 119 -7.01 5.43 -11.23
C GLY A 119 -7.34 5.70 -9.75
N PRO A 120 -8.43 5.12 -9.23
CA PRO A 120 -8.83 5.29 -7.85
C PRO A 120 -7.78 4.79 -6.87
N ILE A 121 -7.45 5.61 -5.86
CA ILE A 121 -6.55 5.24 -4.75
C ILE A 121 -7.31 5.35 -3.44
N LYS A 122 -7.21 4.34 -2.58
CA LYS A 122 -7.85 4.34 -1.27
C LYS A 122 -6.91 3.84 -0.17
N VAL A 123 -6.90 4.56 0.95
CA VAL A 123 -6.34 4.07 2.22
C VAL A 123 -7.44 3.31 2.95
N MET A 124 -7.15 2.06 3.32
CA MET A 124 -8.11 1.15 3.95
C MET A 124 -7.94 1.13 5.47
N HIS A 125 -9.07 0.97 6.16
CA HIS A 125 -9.15 0.82 7.61
C HIS A 125 -9.77 -0.52 7.98
N ASP A 126 -9.65 -0.89 9.24
CA ASP A 126 -10.31 -2.06 9.78
C ASP A 126 -11.83 -1.98 9.57
N GLY A 127 -12.40 -3.05 9.04
CA GLY A 127 -13.81 -3.13 8.69
C GLY A 127 -14.18 -2.56 7.31
N ASP A 128 -13.23 -1.99 6.56
CA ASP A 128 -13.48 -1.58 5.18
C ASP A 128 -13.63 -2.80 4.26
N VAL A 129 -14.66 -2.74 3.42
CA VAL A 129 -14.97 -3.76 2.40
C VAL A 129 -15.03 -3.07 1.04
N ILE A 130 -14.34 -3.63 0.06
CA ILE A 130 -14.45 -3.24 -1.36
C ILE A 130 -15.23 -4.34 -2.08
N SER A 131 -16.37 -3.97 -2.66
CA SER A 131 -17.14 -4.83 -3.56
C SER A 131 -16.82 -4.46 -5.00
N ILE A 132 -16.53 -5.46 -5.84
CA ILE A 132 -16.22 -5.31 -7.26
C ILE A 132 -17.38 -5.91 -8.05
N SER A 133 -18.25 -5.08 -8.61
CA SER A 133 -19.44 -5.52 -9.36
C SER A 133 -19.21 -5.59 -10.87
N GLY A 134 -18.37 -4.73 -11.41
CA GLY A 134 -18.02 -4.62 -12.83
C GLY A 134 -16.57 -4.20 -13.02
N LYS A 135 -16.14 -4.06 -14.28
CA LYS A 135 -14.88 -3.45 -14.58
C LYS A 135 -14.95 -1.98 -14.14
N ASP A 136 -13.99 -1.55 -13.31
CA ASP A 136 -13.90 -0.19 -12.76
C ASP A 136 -15.12 0.23 -11.90
N GLU A 137 -15.93 -0.74 -11.46
CA GLU A 137 -17.08 -0.51 -10.59
C GLU A 137 -16.79 -0.99 -9.16
N PHE A 138 -16.40 -0.05 -8.31
CA PHE A 138 -16.02 -0.29 -6.93
C PHE A 138 -17.00 0.36 -5.96
N LYS A 139 -17.51 -0.40 -5.01
CA LYS A 139 -18.26 0.12 -3.88
C LYS A 139 -17.50 -0.16 -2.59
N THR A 140 -17.25 0.89 -1.81
CA THR A 140 -16.58 0.77 -0.52
C THR A 140 -17.57 1.09 0.59
N GLN A 141 -17.53 0.29 1.65
CA GLN A 141 -18.29 0.50 2.88
C GLN A 141 -17.45 0.08 4.09
N ASN A 142 -17.70 0.69 5.25
CA ASN A 142 -17.08 0.25 6.50
C ASN A 142 -18.14 -0.44 7.35
N LEU A 143 -17.85 -1.70 7.76
CA LEU A 143 -18.80 -2.52 8.51
C LEU A 143 -18.75 -2.26 10.03
N LEU A 144 -17.71 -1.59 10.52
CA LEU A 144 -17.53 -1.29 11.96
C LEU A 144 -18.13 0.08 12.35
N ASN A 145 -18.26 0.99 11.40
CA ASN A 145 -18.83 2.33 11.60
C ASN A 145 -20.30 2.37 11.12
N ARG A 146 -21.16 1.60 11.80
CA ARG A 146 -22.61 1.64 11.59
C ARG A 146 -23.30 2.62 12.53
#